data_5c98c24db24502ed697ead0aab299bba
#
_entry.id   5c98c24db24502ed697ead0aab299bba
#
_cell.length_a   1.000
_cell.length_b   1.000
_cell.length_c   1.000
_cell.angle_alpha   90.00
_cell.angle_beta   90.00
_cell.angle_gamma   90.00
#
_symmetry.space_group_name_H-M   'P 1'
#
loop_
_entity.id
_entity.type
_entity.pdbx_description
1 polymer ?
#
loop_
_entity_poly.entity_id
_entity_poly.type
_entity_poly.pdbx_seq_one_letter_code
_entity_poly.pdbx_strand_id
1 'polypeptide(L)'
;MSLTKITWEEFDTFDKIESPKGYDFRTHEGKYYTFGEFGIASVRRVFEINPSDFNEYLLGKRSAHEIDFKAQNDCWPPTEEEKKASEKRFIEESPTSLIDLPETRDLFTKEELEKLIPIAEQMWIDWRGKLPKGYVSPLEKGE
;
A
#
# COMPACT_ATOMS: atom_id res chain seq x y z
N MET A 1 14.44 2.38 -14.32
CA MET A 1 13.47 1.31 -14.05
C MET A 1 14.17 -0.01 -13.89
N SER A 2 13.71 -0.81 -12.95
CA SER A 2 14.30 -2.13 -12.68
C SER A 2 13.82 -3.22 -13.64
N LEU A 3 12.81 -2.92 -14.45
CA LEU A 3 12.29 -3.87 -15.43
C LEU A 3 13.36 -4.21 -16.47
N THR A 4 13.56 -5.51 -16.71
CA THR A 4 14.55 -5.98 -17.68
C THR A 4 13.85 -6.59 -18.89
N LYS A 5 14.65 -6.95 -19.91
CA LYS A 5 14.16 -7.68 -21.08
C LYS A 5 14.41 -9.18 -20.94
N ILE A 6 14.81 -9.62 -19.76
CA ILE A 6 15.09 -11.03 -19.49
C ILE A 6 13.79 -11.84 -19.55
N THR A 7 13.83 -12.95 -20.27
CA THR A 7 12.66 -13.82 -20.37
C THR A 7 12.56 -14.71 -19.14
N TRP A 8 11.38 -15.30 -18.93
CA TRP A 8 11.20 -16.26 -17.84
C TRP A 8 12.12 -17.45 -18.00
N GLU A 9 12.29 -17.92 -19.22
CA GLU A 9 13.15 -19.06 -19.52
C GLU A 9 14.60 -18.78 -19.16
N GLU A 10 15.07 -17.56 -19.42
CA GLU A 10 16.42 -17.16 -19.01
C GLU A 10 16.53 -17.04 -17.49
N PHE A 11 15.56 -16.40 -16.85
CA PHE A 11 15.53 -16.26 -15.39
C PHE A 11 15.54 -17.62 -14.70
N ASP A 12 14.83 -18.60 -15.25
CA ASP A 12 14.75 -19.92 -14.67
C ASP A 12 16.10 -20.65 -14.65
N THR A 13 17.07 -20.19 -15.46
CA THR A 13 18.44 -20.75 -15.45
C THR A 13 19.35 -20.08 -14.44
N PHE A 14 18.94 -18.97 -13.84
CA PHE A 14 19.78 -18.26 -12.89
C PHE A 14 19.90 -19.00 -11.57
N ASP A 15 20.97 -18.76 -10.83
CA ASP A 15 21.20 -19.39 -9.54
C ASP A 15 20.21 -18.88 -8.49
N LYS A 16 19.56 -19.80 -7.81
CA LYS A 16 18.60 -19.45 -6.75
C LYS A 16 19.32 -18.97 -5.51
N ILE A 17 18.73 -17.95 -4.90
CA ILE A 17 19.18 -17.44 -3.61
C ILE A 17 18.09 -17.85 -2.60
N GLU A 18 18.52 -18.24 -1.39
CA GLU A 18 17.58 -18.57 -0.33
C GLU A 18 16.61 -17.41 -0.10
N SER A 19 15.31 -17.69 -0.21
CA SER A 19 14.26 -16.68 -0.12
C SER A 19 13.09 -17.23 0.68
N PRO A 20 12.32 -16.35 1.36
CA PRO A 20 11.10 -16.79 2.04
C PRO A 20 10.09 -17.35 1.04
N LYS A 21 9.18 -18.15 1.53
CA LYS A 21 8.11 -18.72 0.71
C LYS A 21 7.34 -17.59 0.01
N GLY A 22 7.13 -17.76 -1.29
CA GLY A 22 6.42 -16.77 -2.10
C GLY A 22 7.34 -15.80 -2.84
N TYR A 23 8.64 -15.88 -2.58
CA TYR A 23 9.64 -15.05 -3.26
C TYR A 23 10.66 -15.94 -3.97
N ASP A 24 11.15 -15.48 -5.11
CA ASP A 24 12.13 -16.23 -5.89
C ASP A 24 13.23 -15.27 -6.34
N PHE A 25 14.20 -15.06 -5.47
CA PHE A 25 15.35 -14.22 -5.77
C PHE A 25 16.43 -15.06 -6.43
N ARG A 26 17.03 -14.53 -7.49
CA ARG A 26 18.09 -15.23 -8.22
C ARG A 26 19.25 -14.31 -8.52
N THR A 27 20.40 -14.89 -8.76
CA THR A 27 21.61 -14.14 -9.10
C THR A 27 22.18 -14.67 -10.42
N HIS A 28 22.77 -13.76 -11.18
CA HIS A 28 23.42 -14.08 -12.45
C HIS A 28 24.42 -12.99 -12.79
N GLU A 29 25.66 -13.39 -13.06
CA GLU A 29 26.74 -12.48 -13.44
C GLU A 29 26.90 -11.29 -12.48
N GLY A 30 26.79 -11.56 -11.18
CA GLY A 30 27.00 -10.54 -10.14
C GLY A 30 25.80 -9.63 -9.91
N LYS A 31 24.69 -9.88 -10.56
CA LYS A 31 23.45 -9.10 -10.38
C LYS A 31 22.39 -9.95 -9.72
N TYR A 32 21.39 -9.27 -9.16
CA TYR A 32 20.28 -9.92 -8.46
C TYR A 32 18.96 -9.62 -9.14
N TYR A 33 18.06 -10.63 -9.15
CA TYR A 33 16.81 -10.53 -9.88
C TYR A 33 15.65 -11.12 -9.09
N THR A 34 14.44 -10.61 -9.38
CA THR A 34 13.18 -11.16 -8.90
C THR A 34 12.18 -11.11 -10.05
N PHE A 35 11.00 -11.69 -9.87
CA PHE A 35 9.96 -11.62 -10.89
C PHE A 35 8.61 -11.28 -10.28
N GLY A 36 7.68 -10.77 -11.12
CA GLY A 36 6.29 -10.56 -10.75
C GLY A 36 5.39 -11.09 -11.84
N GLU A 37 4.17 -11.49 -11.46
CA GLU A 37 3.15 -11.91 -12.41
C GLU A 37 2.10 -10.80 -12.51
N PHE A 38 1.69 -10.49 -13.73
CA PHE A 38 0.79 -9.37 -13.99
C PHE A 38 -0.35 -9.76 -14.91
N GLY A 39 -1.53 -9.22 -14.62
CA GLY A 39 -2.70 -9.36 -15.46
C GLY A 39 -3.36 -10.74 -15.38
N ILE A 40 -4.45 -10.88 -16.11
CA ILE A 40 -5.25 -12.11 -16.15
C ILE A 40 -4.46 -13.28 -16.73
N ALA A 41 -3.58 -13.02 -17.68
CA ALA A 41 -2.77 -14.03 -18.32
C ALA A 41 -1.54 -14.44 -17.51
N SER A 42 -1.35 -13.90 -16.33
CA SER A 42 -0.21 -14.16 -15.45
C SER A 42 1.13 -13.98 -16.15
N VAL A 43 1.27 -12.87 -16.88
CA VAL A 43 2.51 -12.54 -17.58
C VAL A 43 3.61 -12.32 -16.56
N ARG A 44 4.73 -13.04 -16.71
CA ARG A 44 5.87 -12.94 -15.82
C ARG A 44 6.86 -11.92 -16.36
N ARG A 45 7.27 -11.00 -15.49
CA ARG A 45 8.28 -9.99 -15.83
C ARG A 45 9.42 -10.09 -14.82
N VAL A 46 10.65 -9.97 -15.32
CA VAL A 46 11.85 -10.09 -14.51
C VAL A 46 12.39 -8.70 -14.23
N PHE A 47 12.67 -8.44 -12.94
CA PHE A 47 13.19 -7.16 -12.47
C PHE A 47 14.57 -7.33 -11.88
N GLU A 48 15.45 -6.38 -12.14
CA GLU A 48 16.76 -6.35 -11.51
C GLU A 48 16.64 -5.68 -10.15
N ILE A 49 17.26 -6.27 -9.14
CA ILE A 49 17.28 -5.72 -7.78
C ILE A 49 18.55 -4.89 -7.65
N ASN A 50 18.43 -3.66 -7.14
CA ASN A 50 19.59 -2.81 -6.87
C ASN A 50 20.51 -3.52 -5.88
N PRO A 51 21.82 -3.62 -6.15
CA PRO A 51 22.75 -4.32 -5.26
C PRO A 51 22.78 -3.78 -3.83
N SER A 52 22.68 -2.46 -3.66
CA SER A 52 22.63 -1.84 -2.34
C SER A 52 21.40 -2.27 -1.55
N ASP A 53 20.25 -2.35 -2.24
CA ASP A 53 19.00 -2.77 -1.63
C ASP A 53 19.08 -4.24 -1.22
N PHE A 54 19.61 -5.09 -2.10
CA PHE A 54 19.73 -6.50 -1.80
C PHE A 54 20.68 -6.74 -0.62
N ASN A 55 21.73 -5.93 -0.53
CA ASN A 55 22.65 -5.99 0.59
C ASN A 55 21.95 -5.67 1.92
N GLU A 56 21.03 -4.71 1.92
CA GLU A 56 20.23 -4.42 3.11
C GLU A 56 19.34 -5.59 3.52
N TYR A 57 18.82 -6.32 2.53
CA TYR A 57 18.07 -7.54 2.80
C TYR A 57 18.96 -8.59 3.47
N LEU A 58 20.18 -8.79 2.95
CA LEU A 58 21.12 -9.75 3.52
C LEU A 58 21.53 -9.39 4.94
N LEU A 59 21.58 -8.09 5.26
CA LEU A 59 21.89 -7.60 6.60
C LEU A 59 20.70 -7.57 7.55
N GLY A 60 19.52 -7.97 7.07
CA GLY A 60 18.31 -7.98 7.87
C GLY A 60 17.66 -6.62 8.06
N LYS A 61 18.09 -5.60 7.33
CA LYS A 61 17.54 -4.23 7.43
C LYS A 61 16.27 -4.04 6.63
N ARG A 62 16.05 -4.87 5.60
CA ARG A 62 14.88 -4.85 4.75
C ARG A 62 14.34 -6.26 4.59
N SER A 63 13.03 -6.39 4.50
CA SER A 63 12.38 -7.68 4.30
C SER A 63 12.37 -8.06 2.83
N ALA A 64 12.11 -9.34 2.55
CA ALA A 64 11.94 -9.81 1.16
C ALA A 64 10.81 -9.08 0.47
N HIS A 65 9.71 -8.79 1.18
CA HIS A 65 8.58 -8.03 0.63
C HIS A 65 9.02 -6.64 0.18
N GLU A 66 9.80 -5.94 1.01
CA GLU A 66 10.27 -4.60 0.68
C GLU A 66 11.16 -4.60 -0.56
N ILE A 67 12.07 -5.56 -0.65
CA ILE A 67 12.99 -5.67 -1.80
C ILE A 67 12.22 -5.97 -3.09
N ASP A 68 11.32 -6.94 -3.04
CA ASP A 68 10.50 -7.32 -4.18
C ASP A 68 9.61 -6.16 -4.65
N PHE A 69 8.99 -5.47 -3.69
CA PHE A 69 8.16 -4.30 -3.97
C PHE A 69 8.97 -3.19 -4.67
N LYS A 70 10.14 -2.88 -4.13
CA LYS A 70 10.98 -1.83 -4.71
C LYS A 70 11.45 -2.17 -6.11
N ALA A 71 11.83 -3.42 -6.36
CA ALA A 71 12.25 -3.86 -7.68
C ALA A 71 11.13 -3.69 -8.71
N GLN A 72 9.89 -3.95 -8.32
CA GLN A 72 8.76 -3.87 -9.23
C GLN A 72 8.20 -2.46 -9.39
N ASN A 73 8.33 -1.61 -8.38
CA ASN A 73 7.66 -0.30 -8.36
C ASN A 73 8.60 0.91 -8.36
N ASP A 74 9.90 0.68 -8.28
CA ASP A 74 10.94 1.72 -8.21
C ASP A 74 10.80 2.64 -6.99
N CYS A 75 10.12 2.18 -5.94
CA CYS A 75 9.98 2.91 -4.67
C CYS A 75 9.73 1.91 -3.55
N TRP A 76 10.06 2.33 -2.33
CA TRP A 76 9.79 1.50 -1.15
C TRP A 76 8.29 1.48 -0.86
N PRO A 77 7.77 0.38 -0.28
CA PRO A 77 6.35 0.36 0.10
C PRO A 77 6.08 1.42 1.17
N PRO A 78 4.88 2.02 1.18
CA PRO A 78 4.56 3.04 2.18
C PRO A 78 4.55 2.45 3.59
N THR A 79 5.02 3.24 4.55
CA THR A 79 4.99 2.87 5.96
C THR A 79 3.55 2.92 6.46
N GLU A 80 3.31 2.34 7.63
CA GLU A 80 1.98 2.42 8.26
C GLU A 80 1.57 3.87 8.50
N GLU A 81 2.53 4.71 8.89
CA GLU A 81 2.28 6.15 9.09
C GLU A 81 1.90 6.82 7.78
N GLU A 82 2.60 6.50 6.69
CA GLU A 82 2.30 7.06 5.38
C GLU A 82 0.93 6.61 4.86
N LYS A 83 0.57 5.35 5.09
CA LYS A 83 -0.75 4.83 4.72
C LYS A 83 -1.85 5.54 5.48
N LYS A 84 -1.67 5.74 6.79
CA LYS A 84 -2.63 6.45 7.61
C LYS A 84 -2.78 7.90 7.19
N ALA A 85 -1.66 8.56 6.89
CA ALA A 85 -1.69 9.95 6.44
C ALA A 85 -2.42 10.09 5.11
N SER A 86 -2.20 9.16 4.19
CA SER A 86 -2.84 9.14 2.89
C SER A 86 -4.35 8.89 3.02
N GLU A 87 -4.74 7.95 3.86
CA GLU A 87 -6.13 7.63 4.13
C GLU A 87 -6.85 8.81 4.78
N LYS A 88 -6.18 9.43 5.75
CA LYS A 88 -6.71 10.61 6.43
C LYS A 88 -6.97 11.76 5.45
N ARG A 89 -6.01 12.00 4.55
CA ARG A 89 -6.14 13.04 3.52
C ARG A 89 -7.32 12.77 2.59
N PHE A 90 -7.49 11.52 2.18
CA PHE A 90 -8.61 11.12 1.33
C PHE A 90 -9.94 11.42 2.01
N ILE A 91 -10.04 11.10 3.30
CA ILE A 91 -11.26 11.34 4.08
C ILE A 91 -11.50 12.85 4.26
N GLU A 92 -10.45 13.63 4.48
CA GLU A 92 -10.59 15.09 4.60
C GLU A 92 -11.16 15.70 3.32
N GLU A 93 -10.81 15.14 2.16
CA GLU A 93 -11.34 15.60 0.87
C GLU A 93 -12.78 15.12 0.63
N SER A 94 -13.14 13.97 1.20
CA SER A 94 -14.47 13.39 1.04
C SER A 94 -14.96 12.84 2.37
N PRO A 95 -15.35 13.70 3.30
CA PRO A 95 -15.62 13.29 4.68
C PRO A 95 -16.85 12.44 4.92
N THR A 96 -17.64 12.13 3.90
CA THR A 96 -18.81 11.25 4.04
C THR A 96 -18.43 9.86 4.58
N SER A 97 -17.18 9.43 4.41
CA SER A 97 -16.70 8.18 5.00
C SER A 97 -16.81 8.17 6.52
N LEU A 98 -16.76 9.33 7.16
CA LEU A 98 -16.90 9.44 8.61
C LEU A 98 -18.30 9.03 9.08
N ILE A 99 -19.28 9.07 8.19
CA ILE A 99 -20.66 8.67 8.48
C ILE A 99 -20.87 7.21 8.15
N ASP A 100 -20.41 6.79 6.96
CA ASP A 100 -20.61 5.45 6.44
C ASP A 100 -19.71 4.39 7.10
N LEU A 101 -18.48 4.77 7.41
CA LEU A 101 -17.48 3.88 7.99
C LEU A 101 -17.00 4.44 9.34
N PRO A 102 -17.71 4.13 10.43
CA PRO A 102 -17.38 4.70 11.76
C PRO A 102 -15.93 4.51 12.20
N GLU A 103 -15.30 3.44 11.79
CA GLU A 103 -13.90 3.17 12.14
C GLU A 103 -12.92 4.21 11.60
N THR A 104 -13.30 4.94 10.54
CA THR A 104 -12.44 5.99 10.00
C THR A 104 -12.29 7.17 10.96
N ARG A 105 -13.20 7.30 11.91
CA ARG A 105 -13.16 8.37 12.92
C ARG A 105 -11.93 8.27 13.82
N ASP A 106 -11.41 7.08 13.99
CA ASP A 106 -10.23 6.83 14.84
C ASP A 106 -8.95 7.47 14.29
N LEU A 107 -8.96 7.87 13.02
CA LEU A 107 -7.82 8.55 12.39
C LEU A 107 -7.73 10.02 12.79
N PHE A 108 -8.77 10.56 13.42
CA PHE A 108 -8.89 12.00 13.69
C PHE A 108 -8.98 12.29 15.18
N THR A 109 -8.52 13.49 15.56
CA THR A 109 -8.70 13.97 16.91
C THR A 109 -10.14 14.47 17.07
N LYS A 110 -10.56 14.65 18.31
CA LYS A 110 -11.88 15.19 18.61
C LYS A 110 -12.09 16.55 17.96
N GLU A 111 -11.06 17.40 18.02
CA GLU A 111 -11.12 18.74 17.42
C GLU A 111 -11.30 18.67 15.91
N GLU A 112 -10.60 17.73 15.26
CA GLU A 112 -10.73 17.55 13.82
C GLU A 112 -12.14 17.07 13.46
N LEU A 113 -12.70 16.14 14.25
CA LEU A 113 -14.05 15.64 14.04
C LEU A 113 -15.08 16.75 14.22
N GLU A 114 -14.90 17.65 15.18
CA GLU A 114 -15.80 18.77 15.38
C GLU A 114 -15.93 19.65 14.14
N LYS A 115 -14.88 19.71 13.32
CA LYS A 115 -14.89 20.44 12.07
C LYS A 115 -15.43 19.65 10.91
N LEU A 116 -15.06 18.35 10.83
CA LEU A 116 -15.40 17.51 9.69
C LEU A 116 -16.79 16.90 9.74
N ILE A 117 -17.28 16.51 10.91
CA ILE A 117 -18.57 15.86 11.03
C ILE A 117 -19.72 16.70 10.48
N PRO A 118 -19.85 18.00 10.82
CA PRO A 118 -20.91 18.83 10.24
C PRO A 118 -20.85 18.90 8.71
N ILE A 119 -19.65 18.95 8.16
CA ILE A 119 -19.43 18.99 6.72
C ILE A 119 -19.85 17.65 6.10
N ALA A 120 -19.45 16.53 6.74
CA ALA A 120 -19.79 15.19 6.29
C ALA A 120 -21.29 14.97 6.30
N GLU A 121 -21.97 15.41 7.37
CA GLU A 121 -23.41 15.29 7.51
C GLU A 121 -24.13 16.06 6.41
N GLN A 122 -23.69 17.30 6.14
CA GLN A 122 -24.29 18.11 5.11
C GLN A 122 -24.08 17.52 3.71
N MET A 123 -22.88 17.01 3.43
CA MET A 123 -22.59 16.37 2.15
C MET A 123 -23.44 15.12 1.96
N TRP A 124 -23.64 14.36 3.02
CA TRP A 124 -24.47 13.16 2.97
C TRP A 124 -25.93 13.52 2.66
N ILE A 125 -26.45 14.55 3.34
CA ILE A 125 -27.83 15.02 3.11
C ILE A 125 -27.99 15.52 1.69
N ASP A 126 -27.01 16.27 1.18
CA ASP A 126 -27.06 16.79 -0.19
C ASP A 126 -27.06 15.66 -1.22
N TRP A 127 -26.40 14.56 -0.90
CA TRP A 127 -26.29 13.39 -1.78
C TRP A 127 -27.48 12.44 -1.67
N ARG A 128 -27.88 12.11 -0.43
CA ARG A 128 -28.91 11.09 -0.17
C ARG A 128 -30.25 11.64 0.28
N GLY A 129 -30.34 12.92 0.57
CA GLY A 129 -31.55 13.57 1.05
C GLY A 129 -31.73 13.54 2.55
N LYS A 130 -31.14 12.59 3.24
CA LYS A 130 -31.22 12.48 4.71
C LYS A 130 -30.10 11.59 5.22
N LEU A 131 -29.79 11.72 6.50
CA LEU A 131 -28.77 10.90 7.16
C LEU A 131 -29.23 9.43 7.25
N PRO A 132 -28.28 8.47 7.40
CA PRO A 132 -28.63 7.07 7.51
C PRO A 132 -29.56 6.80 8.70
N LYS A 133 -30.43 5.81 8.54
CA LYS A 133 -31.31 5.41 9.63
C LYS A 133 -30.47 4.90 10.81
N GLY A 134 -30.79 5.41 11.98
CA GLY A 134 -30.05 5.01 13.19
C GLY A 134 -28.73 5.73 13.40
N TYR A 135 -28.38 6.63 12.52
CA TYR A 135 -27.16 7.40 12.66
C TYR A 135 -27.19 8.31 13.90
N VAL A 136 -26.14 8.29 14.67
CA VAL A 136 -25.96 9.18 15.81
C VAL A 136 -24.63 9.90 15.62
N SER A 137 -24.63 11.23 15.69
CA SER A 137 -23.41 12.01 15.52
C SER A 137 -22.39 11.65 16.60
N PRO A 138 -21.12 11.42 16.20
CA PRO A 138 -20.07 11.16 17.19
C PRO A 138 -19.85 12.35 18.14
N LEU A 139 -20.26 13.54 17.73
CA LEU A 139 -20.14 14.74 18.57
C LEU A 139 -21.17 14.76 19.70
N GLU A 140 -22.32 14.12 19.51
CA GLU A 140 -23.36 14.03 20.51
C GLU A 140 -23.02 13.05 21.63
N LYS A 141 -22.13 12.12 21.38
CA LYS A 141 -21.67 11.17 22.39
C LYS A 141 -20.63 11.74 23.31
N GLY A 142 -20.28 12.92 23.08
CA GLY A 142 -19.26 13.46 23.69
C GLY A 142 -18.92 13.62 24.95
N GLU A 143 -19.19 13.30 25.42
CA GLU A 143 -18.53 13.71 26.41
C GLU A 143 -17.35 13.33 26.66
#